data_ddeb978378e2334ae8dbca2eaffcd44c
#
_entry.id   ddeb978378e2334ae8dbca2eaffcd44c
#
_cell.length_a   1.000
_cell.length_b   1.000
_cell.length_c   1.000
_cell.angle_alpha   90.00
_cell.angle_beta   90.00
_cell.angle_gamma   90.00
#
_symmetry.space_group_name_H-M   'P 1'
#
loop_
_entity.id
_entity.type
_entity.pdbx_description
1 polymer ?
#
loop_
_entity_poly.entity_id
_entity_poly.type
_entity_poly.pdbx_seq_one_letter_code
_entity_poly.pdbx_strand_id
1 'polypeptide(L)'
;MKKADVRARIEQVGIIPGIRVSKPEAARFAAEAVYRAGISIAEVTMTVPGAIDVISHLTRSFPDMVVGAGTVLEVETARCCLDAGAKFLTSTGLVPEVVEFALKNDIVAFPGAMTPTEVIAGWKMGADFIKLFPCGPLGGASYIRALKQPFPKIPFIATGGVNQQTASSFILAGATALGIGGELINPESLPVMQEEQIQELARRYLQMVKTARAQLNGGQ
;
A
#
# COMPACT_ATOMS: atom_id res chain seq x y z
N MET A 1 4.73 17.30 3.13
CA MET A 1 5.13 16.56 1.91
C MET A 1 4.06 16.80 0.86
N LYS A 2 4.43 17.18 -0.38
CA LYS A 2 3.48 17.41 -1.48
C LYS A 2 2.99 16.07 -2.05
N LYS A 3 1.83 16.05 -2.68
CA LYS A 3 1.26 14.85 -3.33
C LYS A 3 2.24 14.16 -4.30
N ALA A 4 2.95 14.94 -5.11
CA ALA A 4 3.95 14.42 -6.05
C ALA A 4 5.09 13.68 -5.33
N ASP A 5 5.54 14.17 -4.16
CA ASP A 5 6.61 13.54 -3.38
C ASP A 5 6.13 12.21 -2.77
N VAL A 6 4.87 12.17 -2.32
CA VAL A 6 4.24 10.94 -1.79
C VAL A 6 4.16 9.89 -2.88
N ARG A 7 3.68 10.27 -4.07
CA ARG A 7 3.61 9.39 -5.23
C ARG A 7 5.00 8.84 -5.60
N ALA A 8 5.98 9.72 -5.73
CA ALA A 8 7.36 9.34 -6.04
C ALA A 8 7.95 8.39 -4.98
N ARG A 9 7.65 8.62 -3.70
CA ARG A 9 8.09 7.74 -2.60
C ARG A 9 7.47 6.35 -2.71
N ILE A 10 6.18 6.24 -3.04
CA ILE A 10 5.50 4.96 -3.26
C ILE A 10 6.14 4.22 -4.43
N GLU A 11 6.39 4.90 -5.54
CA GLU A 11 7.06 4.34 -6.71
C GLU A 11 8.49 3.89 -6.38
N GLN A 12 9.24 4.69 -5.63
CA GLN A 12 10.64 4.41 -5.27
C GLN A 12 10.75 3.19 -4.34
N VAL A 13 10.02 3.19 -3.22
CA VAL A 13 10.08 2.11 -2.21
C VAL A 13 9.48 0.82 -2.75
N GLY A 14 8.36 0.90 -3.46
CA GLY A 14 7.69 -0.23 -4.09
C GLY A 14 7.03 -1.21 -3.12
N ILE A 15 6.93 -0.85 -1.84
CA ILE A 15 6.28 -1.66 -0.80
C ILE A 15 5.43 -0.74 0.08
N ILE A 16 4.20 -1.17 0.32
CA ILE A 16 3.26 -0.52 1.24
C ILE A 16 2.84 -1.58 2.27
N PRO A 17 3.42 -1.57 3.49
CA PRO A 17 2.96 -2.42 4.57
C PRO A 17 1.54 -2.07 4.96
N GLY A 18 0.62 -3.03 4.84
CA GLY A 18 -0.77 -2.90 5.27
C GLY A 18 -0.92 -3.41 6.71
N ILE A 19 -1.09 -2.50 7.65
CA ILE A 19 -1.18 -2.81 9.08
C ILE A 19 -2.63 -3.09 9.44
N ARG A 20 -2.90 -4.35 9.78
CA ARG A 20 -4.22 -4.85 10.16
C ARG A 20 -4.07 -5.72 11.40
N VAL A 21 -4.18 -5.12 12.56
CA VAL A 21 -3.99 -5.76 13.87
C VAL A 21 -5.11 -5.38 14.82
N SER A 22 -5.25 -6.13 15.93
CA SER A 22 -6.36 -5.98 16.88
C SER A 22 -6.14 -4.91 17.96
N LYS A 23 -4.92 -4.33 18.04
CA LYS A 23 -4.56 -3.34 19.07
C LYS A 23 -3.79 -2.17 18.48
N PRO A 24 -4.03 -0.93 18.91
CA PRO A 24 -3.32 0.24 18.41
C PRO A 24 -1.82 0.23 18.75
N GLU A 25 -1.43 -0.31 19.91
CA GLU A 25 -0.01 -0.45 20.30
C GLU A 25 0.73 -1.38 19.34
N ALA A 26 0.11 -2.50 18.97
CA ALA A 26 0.66 -3.43 17.98
C ALA A 26 0.80 -2.79 16.60
N ALA A 27 -0.14 -1.90 16.22
CA ALA A 27 -0.05 -1.17 14.97
C ALA A 27 1.12 -0.19 14.95
N ARG A 28 1.34 0.55 16.04
CA ARG A 28 2.49 1.45 16.20
C ARG A 28 3.79 0.68 16.14
N PHE A 29 3.92 -0.37 16.95
CA PHE A 29 5.10 -1.24 16.97
C PHE A 29 5.46 -1.78 15.59
N ALA A 30 4.48 -2.32 14.85
CA ALA A 30 4.70 -2.85 13.51
C ALA A 30 5.13 -1.75 12.52
N ALA A 31 4.49 -0.56 12.56
CA ALA A 31 4.86 0.56 11.72
C ALA A 31 6.30 1.04 11.98
N GLU A 32 6.68 1.13 13.26
CA GLU A 32 8.03 1.52 13.65
C GLU A 32 9.07 0.50 13.20
N ALA A 33 8.78 -0.79 13.37
CA ALA A 33 9.69 -1.87 12.96
C ALA A 33 9.97 -1.85 11.46
N VAL A 34 8.93 -1.70 10.62
CA VAL A 34 9.11 -1.62 9.15
C VAL A 34 9.82 -0.32 8.74
N TYR A 35 9.57 0.79 9.43
CA TYR A 35 10.25 2.06 9.18
C TYR A 35 11.76 1.94 9.46
N ARG A 36 12.15 1.38 10.61
CA ARG A 36 13.56 1.13 10.97
C ARG A 36 14.24 0.14 10.02
N ALA A 37 13.48 -0.72 9.36
CA ALA A 37 14.00 -1.60 8.32
C ALA A 37 14.25 -0.91 6.96
N GLY A 38 13.82 0.36 6.80
CA GLY A 38 13.99 1.16 5.58
C GLY A 38 12.74 1.29 4.72
N ILE A 39 11.57 0.80 5.18
CA ILE A 39 10.30 1.02 4.50
C ILE A 39 9.65 2.28 5.07
N SER A 40 9.85 3.42 4.44
CA SER A 40 9.35 4.73 4.89
C SER A 40 7.88 4.98 4.51
N ILE A 41 7.07 3.94 4.41
CA ILE A 41 5.64 3.98 4.08
C ILE A 41 4.90 3.04 5.02
N ALA A 42 3.70 3.42 5.48
CA ALA A 42 2.80 2.55 6.23
C ALA A 42 1.33 2.85 5.89
N GLU A 43 0.54 1.82 5.59
CA GLU A 43 -0.92 1.88 5.47
C GLU A 43 -1.54 1.40 6.78
N VAL A 44 -2.19 2.28 7.54
CA VAL A 44 -3.00 1.87 8.70
C VAL A 44 -4.42 1.62 8.22
N THR A 45 -4.91 0.37 8.36
CA THR A 45 -6.27 0.06 7.92
C THR A 45 -7.31 0.51 8.95
N MET A 46 -8.48 1.00 8.49
CA MET A 46 -9.56 1.46 9.37
C MET A 46 -10.20 0.32 10.19
N THR A 47 -9.78 -0.90 9.98
CA THR A 47 -10.16 -2.05 10.82
C THR A 47 -9.32 -2.15 12.11
N VAL A 48 -8.26 -1.37 12.24
CA VAL A 48 -7.47 -1.27 13.49
C VAL A 48 -8.24 -0.40 14.49
N PRO A 49 -8.48 -0.87 15.72
CA PRO A 49 -9.08 -0.03 16.76
C PRO A 49 -8.23 1.23 16.99
N GLY A 50 -8.85 2.41 17.01
CA GLY A 50 -8.13 3.68 17.18
C GLY A 50 -7.17 4.02 16.02
N ALA A 51 -7.46 3.56 14.79
CA ALA A 51 -6.62 3.79 13.62
C ALA A 51 -6.25 5.27 13.39
N ILE A 52 -7.18 6.19 13.64
CA ILE A 52 -6.96 7.64 13.52
C ILE A 52 -5.87 8.12 14.48
N ASP A 53 -5.90 7.66 15.73
CA ASP A 53 -4.88 8.01 16.73
C ASP A 53 -3.51 7.39 16.38
N VAL A 54 -3.50 6.19 15.81
CA VAL A 54 -2.28 5.55 15.29
C VAL A 54 -1.68 6.39 14.16
N ILE A 55 -2.48 6.81 13.17
CA ILE A 55 -2.04 7.68 12.08
C ILE A 55 -1.46 8.98 12.64
N SER A 56 -2.18 9.64 13.53
CA SER A 56 -1.75 10.90 14.17
C SER A 56 -0.45 10.73 14.97
N HIS A 57 -0.27 9.61 15.66
CA HIS A 57 0.97 9.30 16.36
C HIS A 57 2.13 9.12 15.37
N LEU A 58 1.97 8.29 14.35
CA LEU A 58 3.03 7.98 13.39
C LEU A 58 3.48 9.21 12.60
N THR A 59 2.53 10.04 12.15
CA THR A 59 2.84 11.27 11.40
C THR A 59 3.61 12.30 12.21
N ARG A 60 3.38 12.35 13.52
CA ARG A 60 4.12 13.25 14.45
C ARG A 60 5.47 12.69 14.84
N SER A 61 5.55 11.39 15.13
CA SER A 61 6.77 10.74 15.61
C SER A 61 7.79 10.48 14.49
N PHE A 62 7.33 10.29 13.25
CA PHE A 62 8.14 9.96 12.09
C PHE A 62 7.80 10.88 10.91
N PRO A 63 8.27 12.17 10.91
CA PRO A 63 7.90 13.15 9.86
C PRO A 63 8.26 12.74 8.44
N ASP A 64 9.25 11.87 8.28
CA ASP A 64 9.71 11.36 6.98
C ASP A 64 8.95 10.11 6.51
N MET A 65 8.12 9.51 7.38
CA MET A 65 7.28 8.39 7.02
C MET A 65 6.04 8.87 6.25
N VAL A 66 5.76 8.23 5.12
CA VAL A 66 4.50 8.39 4.39
C VAL A 66 3.46 7.49 5.05
N VAL A 67 2.65 8.05 5.93
CA VAL A 67 1.55 7.32 6.57
C VAL A 67 0.28 7.54 5.76
N GLY A 68 -0.45 6.48 5.46
CA GLY A 68 -1.75 6.56 4.81
C GLY A 68 -2.80 5.70 5.47
N ALA A 69 -4.04 5.86 5.02
CA ALA A 69 -5.19 5.16 5.53
C ALA A 69 -5.73 4.15 4.51
N GLY A 70 -5.94 2.90 4.96
CA GLY A 70 -6.51 1.82 4.16
C GLY A 70 -7.89 1.40 4.60
N THR A 71 -8.64 0.78 3.68
CA THR A 71 -10.03 0.37 3.90
C THR A 71 -10.94 1.56 4.23
N VAL A 72 -10.68 2.71 3.57
CA VAL A 72 -11.50 3.92 3.71
C VAL A 72 -12.68 3.80 2.76
N LEU A 73 -13.90 3.74 3.30
CA LEU A 73 -15.13 3.47 2.55
C LEU A 73 -16.11 4.65 2.57
N GLU A 74 -15.83 5.68 3.37
CA GLU A 74 -16.72 6.82 3.57
C GLU A 74 -15.92 8.13 3.63
N VAL A 75 -16.51 9.21 3.15
CA VAL A 75 -15.88 10.54 3.11
C VAL A 75 -15.58 11.07 4.50
N GLU A 76 -16.45 10.82 5.48
CA GLU A 76 -16.21 11.28 6.86
C GLU A 76 -14.97 10.60 7.47
N THR A 77 -14.82 9.30 7.26
CA THR A 77 -13.59 8.57 7.64
C THR A 77 -12.37 9.12 6.91
N ALA A 78 -12.49 9.42 5.61
CA ALA A 78 -11.42 10.03 4.83
C ALA A 78 -10.99 11.39 5.40
N ARG A 79 -11.93 12.21 5.84
CA ARG A 79 -11.70 13.51 6.48
C ARG A 79 -10.92 13.32 7.79
N CYS A 80 -11.37 12.44 8.67
CA CYS A 80 -10.67 12.15 9.93
C CYS A 80 -9.22 11.66 9.68
N CYS A 81 -9.02 10.82 8.66
CA CYS A 81 -7.68 10.36 8.28
C CYS A 81 -6.79 11.52 7.81
N LEU A 82 -7.33 12.43 7.00
CA LEU A 82 -6.60 13.61 6.52
C LEU A 82 -6.22 14.53 7.69
N ASP A 83 -7.16 14.81 8.59
CA ASP A 83 -6.94 15.64 9.79
C ASP A 83 -5.88 15.03 10.72
N ALA A 84 -5.81 13.69 10.77
CA ALA A 84 -4.76 12.96 11.48
C ALA A 84 -3.38 12.98 10.76
N GLY A 85 -3.32 13.52 9.54
CA GLY A 85 -2.09 13.69 8.78
C GLY A 85 -1.82 12.63 7.71
N ALA A 86 -2.79 11.77 7.37
CA ALA A 86 -2.64 10.79 6.29
C ALA A 86 -2.25 11.46 4.96
N LYS A 87 -1.32 10.83 4.23
CA LYS A 87 -0.77 11.32 2.96
C LYS A 87 -1.31 10.58 1.74
N PHE A 88 -1.98 9.46 1.94
CA PHE A 88 -2.73 8.75 0.91
C PHE A 88 -3.96 8.06 1.49
N LEU A 89 -4.95 7.84 0.64
CA LEU A 89 -6.17 7.10 0.95
C LEU A 89 -6.31 5.92 -0.03
N THR A 90 -6.64 4.75 0.51
CA THR A 90 -6.94 3.58 -0.30
C THR A 90 -8.17 2.84 0.22
N SER A 91 -8.90 2.23 -0.69
CA SER A 91 -10.06 1.38 -0.42
C SER A 91 -9.87 -0.01 -1.00
N THR A 92 -10.69 -0.96 -0.58
CA THR A 92 -10.67 -2.34 -1.09
C THR A 92 -11.39 -2.49 -2.43
N GLY A 93 -12.27 -1.54 -2.75
CA GLY A 93 -12.97 -1.41 -4.02
C GLY A 93 -12.98 0.05 -4.48
N LEU A 94 -13.66 0.32 -5.59
CA LEU A 94 -13.85 1.69 -6.08
C LEU A 94 -14.94 2.38 -5.26
N VAL A 95 -14.56 3.42 -4.53
CA VAL A 95 -15.48 4.31 -3.79
C VAL A 95 -15.31 5.72 -4.36
N PRO A 96 -16.14 6.12 -5.32
CA PRO A 96 -16.00 7.36 -6.06
C PRO A 96 -15.86 8.60 -5.17
N GLU A 97 -16.69 8.70 -4.14
CA GLU A 97 -16.74 9.85 -3.25
C GLU A 97 -15.44 10.02 -2.44
N VAL A 98 -14.78 8.91 -2.07
CA VAL A 98 -13.48 8.94 -1.39
C VAL A 98 -12.37 9.36 -2.35
N VAL A 99 -12.40 8.89 -3.60
CA VAL A 99 -11.46 9.31 -4.63
C VAL A 99 -11.59 10.81 -4.91
N GLU A 100 -12.81 11.30 -5.13
CA GLU A 100 -13.07 12.72 -5.34
C GLU A 100 -12.63 13.58 -4.16
N PHE A 101 -12.90 13.13 -2.93
CA PHE A 101 -12.44 13.80 -1.72
C PHE A 101 -10.92 13.90 -1.67
N ALA A 102 -10.20 12.80 -1.94
CA ALA A 102 -8.75 12.78 -1.96
C ALA A 102 -8.17 13.76 -3.00
N LEU A 103 -8.73 13.76 -4.22
CA LEU A 103 -8.29 14.65 -5.29
C LEU A 103 -8.52 16.13 -4.96
N LYS A 104 -9.69 16.49 -4.39
CA LYS A 104 -10.00 17.86 -3.97
C LYS A 104 -9.05 18.37 -2.88
N ASN A 105 -8.48 17.48 -2.08
CA ASN A 105 -7.56 17.81 -0.99
C ASN A 105 -6.07 17.60 -1.35
N ASP A 106 -5.75 17.35 -2.63
CA ASP A 106 -4.39 17.09 -3.13
C ASP A 106 -3.70 15.91 -2.40
N ILE A 107 -4.46 14.85 -2.10
CA ILE A 107 -4.01 13.62 -1.45
C ILE A 107 -3.90 12.50 -2.49
N VAL A 108 -2.88 11.65 -2.35
CA VAL A 108 -2.74 10.46 -3.20
C VAL A 108 -3.89 9.50 -2.97
N ALA A 109 -4.53 9.06 -4.05
CA ALA A 109 -5.63 8.10 -4.02
C ALA A 109 -5.32 6.86 -4.86
N PHE A 110 -5.56 5.68 -4.30
CA PHE A 110 -5.53 4.42 -5.05
C PHE A 110 -6.66 3.49 -4.65
N PRO A 111 -7.82 3.64 -5.32
CA PRO A 111 -8.98 2.78 -5.11
C PRO A 111 -8.69 1.33 -5.52
N GLY A 112 -9.39 0.40 -4.89
CA GLY A 112 -9.37 -1.01 -5.26
C GLY A 112 -10.12 -1.29 -6.56
N ALA A 113 -9.63 -2.26 -7.32
CA ALA A 113 -10.26 -2.78 -8.52
C ALA A 113 -9.98 -4.27 -8.67
N MET A 114 -10.96 -5.00 -9.19
CA MET A 114 -10.90 -6.43 -9.47
C MET A 114 -11.19 -6.76 -10.94
N THR A 115 -11.67 -5.79 -11.71
CA THR A 115 -12.06 -5.97 -13.11
C THR A 115 -11.49 -4.85 -13.99
N PRO A 116 -11.33 -5.06 -15.31
CA PRO A 116 -10.95 -4.00 -16.25
C PRO A 116 -11.88 -2.79 -16.19
N THR A 117 -13.19 -3.00 -15.97
CA THR A 117 -14.18 -1.91 -15.85
C THR A 117 -13.87 -1.00 -14.67
N GLU A 118 -13.59 -1.57 -13.50
CA GLU A 118 -13.24 -0.81 -12.30
C GLU A 118 -11.88 -0.10 -12.46
N VAL A 119 -10.91 -0.76 -13.11
CA VAL A 119 -9.61 -0.14 -13.46
C VAL A 119 -9.82 1.12 -14.30
N ILE A 120 -10.62 1.03 -15.36
CA ILE A 120 -10.94 2.15 -16.25
C ILE A 120 -11.66 3.26 -15.48
N ALA A 121 -12.65 2.90 -14.67
CA ALA A 121 -13.44 3.85 -13.90
C ALA A 121 -12.56 4.62 -12.91
N GLY A 122 -11.78 3.94 -12.07
CA GLY A 122 -10.89 4.56 -11.10
C GLY A 122 -9.81 5.44 -11.77
N TRP A 123 -9.23 4.97 -12.88
CA TRP A 123 -8.25 5.75 -13.64
C TRP A 123 -8.83 7.01 -14.26
N LYS A 124 -10.02 6.94 -14.86
CA LYS A 124 -10.72 8.11 -15.44
C LYS A 124 -11.10 9.16 -14.39
N MET A 125 -11.32 8.74 -13.15
CA MET A 125 -11.54 9.67 -12.03
C MET A 125 -10.28 10.46 -11.66
N GLY A 126 -9.09 10.04 -12.11
CA GLY A 126 -7.82 10.70 -11.80
C GLY A 126 -7.08 10.08 -10.62
N ALA A 127 -7.38 8.84 -10.25
CA ALA A 127 -6.62 8.11 -9.22
C ALA A 127 -5.12 8.07 -9.57
N ASP A 128 -4.27 8.19 -8.56
CA ASP A 128 -2.81 8.20 -8.76
C ASP A 128 -2.26 6.80 -9.07
N PHE A 129 -2.88 5.78 -8.50
CA PHE A 129 -2.62 4.34 -8.73
C PHE A 129 -3.94 3.59 -8.71
N ILE A 130 -3.92 2.34 -9.18
CA ILE A 130 -5.05 1.41 -9.01
C ILE A 130 -4.55 0.21 -8.18
N LYS A 131 -5.22 -0.05 -7.06
CA LYS A 131 -4.97 -1.20 -6.19
C LYS A 131 -5.67 -2.42 -6.76
N LEU A 132 -4.91 -3.40 -7.23
CA LEU A 132 -5.45 -4.70 -7.63
C LEU A 132 -5.68 -5.55 -6.38
N PHE A 133 -6.94 -5.81 -6.03
CA PHE A 133 -7.29 -6.52 -4.81
C PHE A 133 -8.56 -7.39 -4.98
N PRO A 134 -8.52 -8.66 -4.54
CA PRO A 134 -7.35 -9.43 -4.07
C PRO A 134 -6.55 -9.99 -5.25
N CYS A 135 -5.30 -9.59 -5.45
CA CYS A 135 -4.53 -9.89 -6.67
C CYS A 135 -4.19 -11.38 -6.81
N GLY A 136 -3.74 -12.04 -5.74
CA GLY A 136 -3.33 -13.45 -5.75
C GLY A 136 -4.46 -14.39 -6.21
N PRO A 137 -5.66 -14.38 -5.59
CA PRO A 137 -6.79 -15.18 -6.00
C PRO A 137 -7.26 -14.97 -7.44
N LEU A 138 -7.00 -13.78 -8.02
CA LEU A 138 -7.35 -13.47 -9.42
C LEU A 138 -6.33 -14.00 -10.43
N GLY A 139 -5.29 -14.67 -10.00
CA GLY A 139 -4.24 -15.22 -10.88
C GLY A 139 -2.88 -14.52 -10.75
N GLY A 140 -2.72 -13.60 -9.81
CA GLY A 140 -1.43 -13.00 -9.45
C GLY A 140 -0.71 -12.38 -10.63
N ALA A 141 0.52 -12.83 -10.91
CA ALA A 141 1.37 -12.29 -11.97
C ALA A 141 0.74 -12.40 -13.37
N SER A 142 -0.01 -13.47 -13.67
CA SER A 142 -0.68 -13.63 -14.96
C SER A 142 -1.80 -12.61 -15.15
N TYR A 143 -2.53 -12.34 -14.10
CA TYR A 143 -3.59 -11.32 -14.10
C TYR A 143 -3.02 -9.90 -14.26
N ILE A 144 -1.93 -9.56 -13.56
CA ILE A 144 -1.25 -8.28 -13.72
C ILE A 144 -0.79 -8.09 -15.17
N ARG A 145 -0.14 -9.10 -15.76
CA ARG A 145 0.29 -9.05 -17.18
C ARG A 145 -0.88 -8.85 -18.13
N ALA A 146 -1.99 -9.56 -17.92
CA ALA A 146 -3.19 -9.44 -18.75
C ALA A 146 -3.76 -8.01 -18.70
N LEU A 147 -3.78 -7.35 -17.53
CA LEU A 147 -4.21 -5.96 -17.40
C LEU A 147 -3.18 -4.98 -17.98
N LYS A 148 -1.90 -5.26 -17.88
CA LYS A 148 -0.84 -4.38 -18.42
C LYS A 148 -0.84 -4.28 -19.93
N GLN A 149 -1.33 -5.29 -20.65
CA GLN A 149 -1.45 -5.25 -22.12
C GLN A 149 -2.34 -4.08 -22.59
N PRO A 150 -3.62 -3.99 -22.19
CA PRO A 150 -4.49 -2.87 -22.56
C PRO A 150 -4.21 -1.57 -21.77
N PHE A 151 -3.59 -1.67 -20.60
CA PHE A 151 -3.36 -0.53 -19.69
C PHE A 151 -1.88 -0.32 -19.34
N PRO A 152 -0.97 -0.18 -20.31
CA PRO A 152 0.48 -0.13 -20.05
C PRO A 152 0.92 1.05 -19.17
N LYS A 153 0.16 2.16 -19.20
CA LYS A 153 0.47 3.39 -18.46
C LYS A 153 -0.14 3.46 -17.06
N ILE A 154 -1.11 2.59 -16.72
CA ILE A 154 -1.76 2.63 -15.41
C ILE A 154 -0.83 2.01 -14.37
N PRO A 155 -0.43 2.74 -13.33
CA PRO A 155 0.40 2.20 -12.26
C PRO A 155 -0.46 1.34 -11.32
N PHE A 156 -0.13 0.05 -11.21
CA PHE A 156 -0.84 -0.90 -10.35
C PHE A 156 -0.11 -1.14 -9.03
N ILE A 157 -0.86 -1.16 -7.94
CA ILE A 157 -0.40 -1.65 -6.63
C ILE A 157 -1.03 -3.03 -6.42
N ALA A 158 -0.22 -4.09 -6.49
CA ALA A 158 -0.70 -5.45 -6.28
C ALA A 158 -0.84 -5.75 -4.79
N THR A 159 -2.04 -6.10 -4.35
CA THR A 159 -2.37 -6.35 -2.93
C THR A 159 -3.20 -7.62 -2.78
N GLY A 160 -2.95 -8.39 -1.72
CA GLY A 160 -3.58 -9.70 -1.48
C GLY A 160 -2.88 -10.83 -2.24
N GLY A 161 -2.38 -11.80 -1.49
CA GLY A 161 -1.57 -12.90 -2.01
C GLY A 161 -0.12 -12.54 -2.32
N VAL A 162 0.36 -11.40 -1.82
CA VAL A 162 1.78 -11.02 -1.86
C VAL A 162 2.50 -11.70 -0.71
N ASN A 163 3.46 -12.56 -1.03
CA ASN A 163 4.33 -13.28 -0.11
C ASN A 163 5.74 -13.41 -0.69
N GLN A 164 6.65 -14.09 0.00
CA GLN A 164 8.03 -14.25 -0.47
C GLN A 164 8.15 -15.02 -1.80
N GLN A 165 7.20 -15.88 -2.15
CA GLN A 165 7.16 -16.62 -3.41
C GLN A 165 6.61 -15.77 -4.56
N THR A 166 5.72 -14.81 -4.28
CA THR A 166 4.99 -14.07 -5.32
C THR A 166 5.49 -12.65 -5.54
N ALA A 167 6.16 -12.03 -4.58
CA ALA A 167 6.56 -10.62 -4.61
C ALA A 167 7.35 -10.25 -5.87
N SER A 168 8.42 -10.98 -6.17
CA SER A 168 9.24 -10.73 -7.36
C SER A 168 8.44 -10.91 -8.66
N SER A 169 7.63 -11.96 -8.75
CA SER A 169 6.83 -12.23 -9.95
C SER A 169 5.76 -11.16 -10.21
N PHE A 170 5.22 -10.53 -9.16
CA PHE A 170 4.24 -9.45 -9.32
C PHE A 170 4.90 -8.17 -9.84
N ILE A 171 6.11 -7.83 -9.35
CA ILE A 171 6.89 -6.71 -9.90
C ILE A 171 7.28 -6.97 -11.36
N LEU A 172 7.80 -8.18 -11.67
CA LEU A 172 8.16 -8.57 -13.04
C LEU A 172 6.95 -8.58 -13.99
N ALA A 173 5.74 -8.79 -13.46
CA ALA A 173 4.51 -8.70 -14.23
C ALA A 173 4.04 -7.26 -14.50
N GLY A 174 4.71 -6.24 -13.92
CA GLY A 174 4.43 -4.83 -14.14
C GLY A 174 3.70 -4.13 -12.99
N ALA A 175 3.62 -4.73 -11.79
CA ALA A 175 3.17 -3.99 -10.62
C ALA A 175 4.19 -2.89 -10.26
N THR A 176 3.70 -1.69 -10.00
CA THR A 176 4.50 -0.53 -9.59
C THR A 176 4.95 -0.67 -8.13
N ALA A 177 4.05 -1.17 -7.28
CA ALA A 177 4.31 -1.43 -5.87
C ALA A 177 3.49 -2.62 -5.38
N LEU A 178 3.84 -3.12 -4.20
CA LEU A 178 3.22 -4.24 -3.51
C LEU A 178 2.58 -3.78 -2.20
N GLY A 179 1.30 -4.09 -2.02
CA GLY A 179 0.64 -3.96 -0.71
C GLY A 179 0.80 -5.28 0.05
N ILE A 180 1.54 -5.27 1.15
CA ILE A 180 1.86 -6.47 1.92
C ILE A 180 1.24 -6.37 3.31
N GLY A 181 0.29 -7.25 3.61
CA GLY A 181 -0.38 -7.33 4.92
C GLY A 181 0.22 -8.40 5.81
N GLY A 182 -0.57 -9.42 6.15
CA GLY A 182 -0.25 -10.47 7.11
C GLY A 182 1.04 -11.25 6.85
N GLU A 183 1.51 -11.30 5.63
CA GLU A 183 2.78 -11.94 5.28
C GLU A 183 4.02 -11.14 5.73
N LEU A 184 3.86 -9.86 6.03
CA LEU A 184 4.90 -9.01 6.63
C LEU A 184 4.60 -8.72 8.10
N ILE A 185 3.34 -8.48 8.42
CA ILE A 185 2.86 -8.14 9.75
C ILE A 185 1.73 -9.11 10.09
N ASN A 186 2.10 -10.30 10.59
CA ASN A 186 1.11 -11.32 10.94
C ASN A 186 0.46 -10.99 12.28
N PRO A 187 -0.86 -10.70 12.32
CA PRO A 187 -1.56 -10.34 13.57
C PRO A 187 -1.50 -11.41 14.66
N GLU A 188 -1.44 -12.69 14.28
CA GLU A 188 -1.44 -13.82 15.22
C GLU A 188 -0.08 -14.01 15.91
N SER A 189 1.00 -13.80 15.17
CA SER A 189 2.36 -13.94 15.71
C SER A 189 2.93 -12.64 16.29
N LEU A 190 2.36 -11.48 15.94
CA LEU A 190 2.88 -10.18 16.37
C LEU A 190 3.05 -10.02 17.89
N PRO A 191 2.18 -10.57 18.77
CA PRO A 191 2.35 -10.44 20.21
C PRO A 191 3.63 -11.10 20.78
N VAL A 192 4.21 -12.05 20.06
CA VAL A 192 5.44 -12.78 20.44
C VAL A 192 6.60 -12.51 19.48
N MET A 193 6.36 -11.74 18.44
CA MET A 193 7.35 -11.43 17.40
C MET A 193 8.30 -10.34 17.88
N GLN A 194 9.59 -10.56 17.72
CA GLN A 194 10.60 -9.54 18.02
C GLN A 194 10.70 -8.54 16.86
N GLU A 195 11.07 -7.32 17.18
CA GLU A 195 11.21 -6.24 16.20
C GLU A 195 12.16 -6.64 15.05
N GLU A 196 13.25 -7.32 15.40
CA GLU A 196 14.27 -7.79 14.46
C GLU A 196 13.71 -8.74 13.40
N GLN A 197 12.74 -9.56 13.76
CA GLN A 197 12.09 -10.51 12.83
C GLN A 197 11.26 -9.75 11.77
N ILE A 198 10.52 -8.73 12.18
CA ILE A 198 9.79 -7.87 11.25
C ILE A 198 10.77 -7.11 10.34
N GLN A 199 11.83 -6.56 10.92
CA GLN A 199 12.85 -5.82 10.17
C GLN A 199 13.56 -6.71 9.15
N GLU A 200 13.93 -7.92 9.52
CA GLU A 200 14.59 -8.87 8.61
C GLU A 200 13.67 -9.22 7.43
N LEU A 201 12.40 -9.51 7.71
CA LEU A 201 11.41 -9.81 6.68
C LEU A 201 11.17 -8.60 5.75
N ALA A 202 11.09 -7.41 6.31
CA ALA A 202 10.96 -6.15 5.56
C ALA A 202 12.16 -5.93 4.61
N ARG A 203 13.40 -6.15 5.10
CA ARG A 203 14.61 -6.05 4.27
C ARG A 203 14.63 -7.08 3.14
N ARG A 204 14.15 -8.31 3.39
CA ARG A 204 14.01 -9.33 2.33
C ARG A 204 13.07 -8.87 1.23
N TYR A 205 11.90 -8.35 1.57
CA TYR A 205 10.97 -7.82 0.58
C TYR A 205 11.55 -6.64 -0.20
N LEU A 206 12.25 -5.70 0.46
CA LEU A 206 12.96 -4.60 -0.21
C LEU A 206 13.98 -5.13 -1.23
N GLN A 207 14.78 -6.13 -0.84
CA GLN A 207 15.76 -6.75 -1.73
C GLN A 207 15.08 -7.45 -2.92
N MET A 208 13.97 -8.15 -2.70
CA MET A 208 13.19 -8.81 -3.77
C MET A 208 12.67 -7.81 -4.80
N VAL A 209 12.08 -6.68 -4.34
CA VAL A 209 11.61 -5.61 -5.22
C VAL A 209 12.77 -5.00 -6.00
N LYS A 210 13.88 -4.70 -5.33
CA LYS A 210 15.08 -4.14 -5.96
C LYS A 210 15.64 -5.06 -7.04
N THR A 211 15.78 -6.35 -6.74
CA THR A 211 16.30 -7.36 -7.69
C THR A 211 15.35 -7.51 -8.89
N ALA A 212 14.03 -7.63 -8.66
CA ALA A 212 13.07 -7.75 -9.75
C ALA A 212 13.07 -6.52 -10.69
N ARG A 213 13.18 -5.31 -10.12
CA ARG A 213 13.29 -4.08 -10.93
C ARG A 213 14.60 -4.00 -11.72
N ALA A 214 15.71 -4.46 -11.15
CA ALA A 214 16.99 -4.50 -11.87
C ALA A 214 16.92 -5.44 -13.08
N GLN A 215 16.22 -6.57 -12.98
CA GLN A 215 15.97 -7.48 -14.09
C GLN A 215 15.15 -6.84 -15.23
N LEU A 216 14.13 -6.02 -14.88
CA LEU A 216 13.36 -5.29 -15.89
C LEU A 216 14.17 -4.25 -16.65
N ASN A 217 15.12 -3.59 -15.97
CA ASN A 217 15.97 -2.55 -16.56
C ASN A 217 17.19 -3.11 -17.31
N GLY A 218 17.66 -4.31 -16.97
CA GLY A 218 18.81 -4.97 -17.60
C GLY A 218 18.46 -5.85 -18.80
N GLY A 219 17.17 -6.03 -19.09
CA GLY A 219 16.67 -6.81 -20.24
C GLY A 219 16.26 -5.97 -21.45
N GLN A 220 16.60 -4.68 -21.48
CA GLN A 220 16.36 -3.75 -22.61
C GLN A 220 17.63 -3.57 -23.44
#